data_d39e5ab2f94519f8f0b9a97538ae26d5
#
_entry.id   d39e5ab2f94519f8f0b9a97538ae26d5
#
_cell.length_a   1.000
_cell.length_b   1.000
_cell.length_c   1.000
_cell.angle_alpha   90.00
_cell.angle_beta   90.00
_cell.angle_gamma   90.00
#
_symmetry.space_group_name_H-M   'P 1'
#
loop_
_entity.id
_entity.type
_entity.pdbx_description
1 polymer ?
#
loop_
_entity_poly.entity_id
_entity_poly.type
_entity_poly.pdbx_seq_one_letter_code
_entity_poly.pdbx_strand_id
1 'polypeptide(L)'
;MLRQYRQLKAAYPDAILLFRLGDFYEMFDEDARIASRELELVLTSRRFSKTVKLPMCGIPYHQLTTYIGRLIEKGYKIAIAEQMEEPGKGKRLVRREIIRVITPGTVVEEGLLPDKEENFLAAIFRGDGGYGLAVMELSTCLLYTSDAADERSS
;
A
#
# COMPACT_ATOMS: atom_id res chain seq x y z
N MET A 1 17.96 0.41 -12.33
CA MET A 1 16.73 -0.17 -11.79
C MET A 1 16.83 -0.46 -10.29
N LEU A 2 17.71 -1.33 -9.79
CA LEU A 2 17.82 -1.66 -8.37
C LEU A 2 18.04 -0.43 -7.47
N ARG A 3 18.89 0.52 -7.88
CA ARG A 3 19.11 1.78 -7.15
C ARG A 3 17.79 2.56 -6.98
N GLN A 4 17.00 2.67 -8.04
CA GLN A 4 15.70 3.35 -8.01
C GLN A 4 14.71 2.63 -7.08
N TYR A 5 14.63 1.29 -7.16
CA TYR A 5 13.82 0.49 -6.24
C TYR A 5 14.19 0.77 -4.78
N ARG A 6 15.49 0.69 -4.45
CA ARG A 6 15.96 0.92 -3.07
C ARG A 6 15.68 2.33 -2.55
N GLN A 7 15.77 3.35 -3.42
CA GLN A 7 15.44 4.72 -3.05
C GLN A 7 13.95 4.87 -2.70
N LEU A 8 13.06 4.30 -3.52
CA LEU A 8 11.63 4.33 -3.25
C LEU A 8 11.27 3.51 -2.01
N LYS A 9 11.87 2.33 -1.84
CA LYS A 9 11.65 1.50 -0.65
C LYS A 9 12.12 2.18 0.64
N ALA A 10 13.22 2.91 0.61
CA ALA A 10 13.73 3.65 1.77
C ALA A 10 12.78 4.78 2.22
N ALA A 11 11.99 5.35 1.31
CA ALA A 11 10.98 6.35 1.64
C ALA A 11 9.71 5.73 2.27
N TYR A 12 9.46 4.44 2.02
CA TYR A 12 8.29 3.71 2.52
C TYR A 12 8.71 2.33 3.07
N PRO A 13 9.51 2.31 4.14
CA PRO A 13 10.13 1.07 4.65
C PRO A 13 9.11 0.06 5.17
N ASP A 14 7.97 0.52 5.66
CA ASP A 14 6.88 -0.25 6.24
C ASP A 14 5.80 -0.68 5.22
N ALA A 15 5.91 -0.25 3.96
CA ALA A 15 4.96 -0.62 2.91
C ALA A 15 5.53 -1.69 1.96
N ILE A 16 4.72 -2.62 1.50
CA ILE A 16 5.07 -3.50 0.37
C ILE A 16 5.13 -2.66 -0.89
N LEU A 17 6.29 -2.59 -1.53
CA LEU A 17 6.51 -1.79 -2.73
C LEU A 17 6.17 -2.59 -3.99
N LEU A 18 5.09 -2.23 -4.65
CA LEU A 18 4.71 -2.72 -5.97
C LEU A 18 5.40 -1.85 -7.04
N PHE A 19 6.41 -2.40 -7.68
CA PHE A 19 7.29 -1.67 -8.60
C PHE A 19 6.99 -2.05 -10.05
N ARG A 20 6.42 -1.13 -10.85
CA ARG A 20 6.02 -1.38 -12.24
C ARG A 20 7.20 -1.69 -13.13
N LEU A 21 7.13 -2.83 -13.82
CA LEU A 21 8.09 -3.28 -14.82
C LEU A 21 7.35 -3.93 -16.00
N GLY A 22 7.13 -3.14 -17.06
CA GLY A 22 6.32 -3.57 -18.20
C GLY A 22 4.90 -3.90 -17.75
N ASP A 23 4.45 -5.11 -18.02
CA ASP A 23 3.09 -5.57 -17.70
C ASP A 23 2.93 -6.18 -16.29
N PHE A 24 3.96 -6.03 -15.45
CA PHE A 24 3.95 -6.55 -14.09
C PHE A 24 4.23 -5.47 -13.06
N TYR A 25 3.71 -5.67 -11.84
CA TYR A 25 4.26 -5.10 -10.62
C TYR A 25 5.13 -6.15 -9.96
N GLU A 26 6.41 -5.87 -9.86
CA GLU A 26 7.39 -6.75 -9.23
C GLU A 26 7.72 -6.27 -7.82
N MET A 27 7.86 -7.21 -6.92
CA MET A 27 8.31 -7.01 -5.54
C MET A 27 9.65 -7.70 -5.37
N PHE A 28 10.52 -7.12 -4.57
CA PHE A 28 11.88 -7.65 -4.37
C PHE A 28 12.19 -7.79 -2.89
N ASP A 29 13.20 -8.63 -2.60
CA ASP A 29 13.78 -8.87 -1.28
C ASP A 29 12.73 -9.32 -0.26
N GLU A 30 12.60 -8.64 0.88
CA GLU A 30 11.63 -9.00 1.92
C GLU A 30 10.19 -8.80 1.45
N ASP A 31 9.89 -7.75 0.69
CA ASP A 31 8.56 -7.54 0.11
C ASP A 31 8.11 -8.72 -0.77
N ALA A 32 9.05 -9.30 -1.53
CA ALA A 32 8.76 -10.48 -2.33
C ALA A 32 8.48 -11.73 -1.48
N ARG A 33 9.18 -11.90 -0.37
CA ARG A 33 8.96 -13.02 0.56
C ARG A 33 7.59 -12.92 1.22
N ILE A 34 7.25 -11.72 1.71
CA ILE A 34 5.95 -11.45 2.32
C ILE A 34 4.84 -11.67 1.27
N ALA A 35 4.92 -10.99 0.14
CA ALA A 35 3.88 -11.05 -0.88
C ALA A 35 3.71 -12.46 -1.46
N SER A 36 4.79 -13.22 -1.67
CA SER A 36 4.68 -14.61 -2.18
C SER A 36 3.94 -15.51 -1.20
N ARG A 37 4.17 -15.35 0.11
CA ARG A 37 3.47 -16.11 1.15
C ARG A 37 2.01 -15.70 1.27
N GLU A 38 1.74 -14.40 1.35
CA GLU A 38 0.39 -13.87 1.60
C GLU A 38 -0.55 -14.01 0.41
N LEU A 39 0.01 -13.97 -0.80
CA LEU A 39 -0.75 -14.03 -2.05
C LEU A 39 -0.61 -15.37 -2.78
N GLU A 40 0.14 -16.30 -2.22
CA GLU A 40 0.43 -17.62 -2.82
C GLU A 40 1.10 -17.52 -4.19
N LEU A 41 2.00 -16.53 -4.34
CA LEU A 41 2.75 -16.29 -5.57
C LEU A 41 4.04 -17.12 -5.59
N VAL A 42 4.48 -17.48 -6.78
CA VAL A 42 5.77 -18.14 -6.97
C VAL A 42 6.91 -17.18 -6.60
N LEU A 43 7.68 -17.53 -5.58
CA LEU A 43 8.90 -16.83 -5.23
C LEU A 43 10.03 -17.29 -6.16
N THR A 44 10.54 -16.37 -6.93
CA THR A 44 11.70 -16.57 -7.80
C THR A 44 12.84 -15.65 -7.41
N SER A 45 13.76 -15.39 -8.31
CA SER A 45 14.85 -14.44 -8.05
C SER A 45 15.29 -13.74 -9.31
N ARG A 46 15.69 -12.47 -9.17
CA ARG A 46 16.23 -11.65 -10.25
C ARG A 46 17.68 -11.29 -10.01
N ARG A 47 18.51 -11.48 -11.01
CA ARG A 47 19.90 -11.08 -11.01
C ARG A 47 20.03 -9.65 -11.52
N PHE A 48 20.58 -8.76 -10.72
CA PHE A 48 20.80 -7.34 -11.05
C PHE A 48 22.24 -7.06 -11.48
N SER A 49 23.18 -7.86 -10.99
CA SER A 49 24.61 -7.81 -11.36
C SER A 49 25.25 -9.18 -11.21
N LYS A 50 26.56 -9.28 -11.45
CA LYS A 50 27.30 -10.54 -11.22
C LYS A 50 27.23 -11.01 -9.77
N THR A 51 27.13 -10.08 -8.83
CA THR A 51 27.18 -10.33 -7.37
C THR A 51 25.85 -10.15 -6.66
N VAL A 52 24.84 -9.53 -7.29
CA VAL A 52 23.57 -9.22 -6.64
C VAL A 52 22.43 -10.00 -7.29
N LYS A 53 21.83 -10.88 -6.51
CA LYS A 53 20.63 -11.64 -6.84
C LYS A 53 19.63 -11.47 -5.69
N LEU A 54 18.42 -11.00 -5.97
CA LEU A 54 17.38 -10.79 -4.96
C LEU A 54 16.18 -11.71 -5.20
N PRO A 55 15.52 -12.15 -4.12
CA PRO A 55 14.19 -12.75 -4.23
C PRO A 55 13.24 -11.82 -4.96
N MET A 56 12.34 -12.37 -5.73
CA MET A 56 11.37 -11.62 -6.53
C MET A 56 10.08 -12.42 -6.67
N CYS A 57 8.94 -11.74 -6.59
CA CYS A 57 7.67 -12.21 -7.12
C CYS A 57 6.99 -11.05 -7.87
N GLY A 58 5.93 -11.34 -8.61
CA GLY A 58 5.25 -10.31 -9.39
C GLY A 58 3.80 -10.68 -9.67
N ILE A 59 3.00 -9.65 -9.92
CA ILE A 59 1.60 -9.77 -10.29
C ILE A 59 1.35 -9.05 -11.62
N PRO A 60 0.44 -9.55 -12.48
CA PRO A 60 0.03 -8.84 -13.67
C PRO A 60 -0.61 -7.49 -13.33
N TYR A 61 -0.29 -6.43 -14.08
CA TYR A 61 -0.79 -5.08 -13.76
C TYR A 61 -2.32 -4.97 -13.77
N HIS A 62 -2.98 -5.70 -14.67
CA HIS A 62 -4.45 -5.69 -14.80
C HIS A 62 -5.17 -6.39 -13.62
N GLN A 63 -4.45 -7.13 -12.79
CA GLN A 63 -4.99 -7.78 -11.60
C GLN A 63 -4.62 -7.04 -10.31
N LEU A 64 -4.04 -5.85 -10.41
CA LEU A 64 -3.52 -5.06 -9.29
C LEU A 64 -4.55 -4.93 -8.15
N THR A 65 -5.78 -4.52 -8.47
CA THR A 65 -6.84 -4.29 -7.47
C THR A 65 -7.13 -5.53 -6.64
N THR A 66 -7.26 -6.70 -7.26
CA THR A 66 -7.52 -7.96 -6.56
C THR A 66 -6.41 -8.31 -5.55
N TYR A 67 -5.15 -8.15 -5.96
CA TYR A 67 -4.03 -8.46 -5.09
C TYR A 67 -3.82 -7.42 -3.98
N ILE A 68 -4.09 -6.14 -4.27
CA ILE A 68 -4.10 -5.08 -3.25
C ILE A 68 -5.14 -5.40 -2.18
N GLY A 69 -6.38 -5.72 -2.56
CA GLY A 69 -7.44 -6.08 -1.63
C GLY A 69 -7.00 -7.15 -0.64
N ARG A 70 -6.45 -8.26 -1.13
CA ARG A 70 -5.95 -9.37 -0.29
C ARG A 70 -4.83 -8.95 0.68
N LEU A 71 -3.96 -8.03 0.30
CA LEU A 71 -2.91 -7.52 1.19
C LEU A 71 -3.46 -6.56 2.24
N ILE A 72 -4.39 -5.70 1.85
CA ILE A 72 -5.04 -4.74 2.75
C ILE A 72 -5.87 -5.45 3.81
N GLU A 73 -6.65 -6.47 3.45
CA GLU A 73 -7.40 -7.32 4.39
C GLU A 73 -6.49 -7.97 5.45
N LYS A 74 -5.26 -8.26 5.08
CA LYS A 74 -4.23 -8.80 5.98
C LYS A 74 -3.45 -7.72 6.75
N GLY A 75 -3.84 -6.46 6.64
CA GLY A 75 -3.25 -5.34 7.38
C GLY A 75 -1.97 -4.74 6.80
N TYR A 76 -1.58 -5.12 5.57
CA TYR A 76 -0.37 -4.59 4.94
C TYR A 76 -0.60 -3.21 4.33
N LYS A 77 0.39 -2.33 4.50
CA LYS A 77 0.50 -1.06 3.77
C LYS A 77 1.16 -1.32 2.41
N ILE A 78 0.70 -0.63 1.37
CA ILE A 78 1.16 -0.80 0.00
C ILE A 78 1.60 0.53 -0.58
N ALA A 79 2.75 0.55 -1.26
CA ALA A 79 3.21 1.68 -2.06
C ALA A 79 3.28 1.26 -3.53
N ILE A 80 2.64 2.03 -4.41
CA ILE A 80 2.59 1.74 -5.84
C ILE A 80 3.54 2.68 -6.58
N ALA A 81 4.57 2.11 -7.21
CA ALA A 81 5.52 2.82 -8.05
C ALA A 81 5.20 2.58 -9.52
N GLU A 82 4.81 3.64 -10.23
CA GLU A 82 4.43 3.59 -11.64
C GLU A 82 5.52 4.17 -12.53
N GLN A 83 5.57 3.71 -13.80
CA GLN A 83 6.41 4.25 -14.83
C GLN A 83 5.88 5.63 -15.25
N MET A 84 6.74 6.66 -15.22
CA MET A 84 6.37 8.03 -15.57
C MET A 84 6.52 8.34 -17.07
N GLU A 85 7.15 7.43 -17.79
CA GLU A 85 7.41 7.56 -19.23
C GLU A 85 7.11 6.23 -19.93
N GLU A 86 6.62 6.28 -21.16
CA GLU A 86 6.54 5.09 -22.00
C GLU A 86 7.95 4.54 -22.29
N PRO A 87 8.13 3.20 -22.31
CA PRO A 87 9.40 2.61 -22.69
C PRO A 87 9.75 2.99 -24.13
N GLY A 88 10.55 4.03 -24.31
CA GLY A 88 11.03 4.45 -25.62
C GLY A 88 12.07 3.47 -26.18
N LYS A 89 12.29 3.50 -27.51
CA LYS A 89 13.28 2.66 -28.21
C LYS A 89 14.75 2.94 -27.84
N GLY A 90 15.00 3.81 -26.85
CA GLY A 90 16.34 4.13 -26.34
C GLY A 90 16.64 3.35 -25.05
N LYS A 91 17.91 3.03 -24.80
CA LYS A 91 18.41 2.32 -23.59
C LYS A 91 18.29 3.10 -22.26
N ARG A 92 17.41 4.08 -22.16
CA ARG A 92 17.28 4.90 -20.96
C ARG A 92 16.42 4.18 -19.92
N LEU A 93 16.89 4.12 -18.68
CA LEU A 93 16.13 3.57 -17.57
C LEU A 93 14.89 4.47 -17.34
N VAL A 94 13.70 3.91 -17.54
CA VAL A 94 12.43 4.59 -17.29
C VAL A 94 12.35 5.01 -15.82
N ARG A 95 12.00 6.26 -15.57
CA ARG A 95 11.79 6.81 -14.23
C ARG A 95 10.50 6.24 -13.63
N ARG A 96 10.54 5.96 -12.33
CA ARG A 96 9.38 5.52 -11.57
C ARG A 96 9.23 6.38 -10.33
N GLU A 97 7.99 6.66 -9.99
CA GLU A 97 7.62 7.43 -8.80
C GLU A 97 6.52 6.71 -8.04
N ILE A 98 6.43 6.95 -6.74
CA ILE A 98 5.28 6.52 -5.96
C ILE A 98 4.12 7.42 -6.34
N ILE A 99 3.11 6.83 -6.96
CA ILE A 99 1.88 7.54 -7.32
C ILE A 99 0.81 7.40 -6.25
N ARG A 100 0.95 6.38 -5.37
CA ARG A 100 -0.07 6.08 -4.39
C ARG A 100 0.48 5.24 -3.24
N VAL A 101 -0.03 5.53 -2.03
CA VAL A 101 0.16 4.71 -0.83
C VAL A 101 -1.23 4.34 -0.31
N ILE A 102 -1.45 3.04 -0.09
CA ILE A 102 -2.72 2.50 0.41
C ILE A 102 -2.46 1.86 1.76
N THR A 103 -3.29 2.18 2.74
CA THR A 103 -3.26 1.57 4.07
C THR A 103 -4.64 1.00 4.41
N PRO A 104 -4.73 0.01 5.31
CA PRO A 104 -6.01 -0.59 5.69
C PRO A 104 -7.07 0.42 6.15
N GLY A 105 -6.64 1.52 6.82
CA GLY A 105 -7.55 2.57 7.30
C GLY A 105 -7.89 3.67 6.28
N THR A 106 -7.33 3.63 5.07
CA THR A 106 -7.54 4.69 4.04
C THR A 106 -8.06 4.15 2.71
N VAL A 107 -8.60 2.94 2.72
CA VAL A 107 -9.19 2.33 1.51
C VAL A 107 -10.56 2.96 1.27
N VAL A 108 -10.70 3.66 0.16
CA VAL A 108 -11.95 4.35 -0.26
C VAL A 108 -12.39 3.84 -1.64
N GLU A 109 -11.78 2.80 -2.18
CA GLU A 109 -12.05 2.34 -3.55
C GLU A 109 -13.14 1.29 -3.62
N GLU A 110 -14.06 1.48 -4.58
CA GLU A 110 -14.97 0.43 -5.00
C GLU A 110 -14.21 -0.85 -5.34
N GLY A 111 -14.60 -1.97 -4.74
CA GLY A 111 -13.98 -3.28 -4.95
C GLY A 111 -12.78 -3.61 -4.07
N LEU A 112 -12.31 -2.68 -3.23
CA LEU A 112 -11.28 -2.96 -2.21
C LEU A 112 -11.87 -3.02 -0.79
N LEU A 113 -13.05 -2.48 -0.58
CA LEU A 113 -13.79 -2.64 0.67
C LEU A 113 -14.66 -3.90 0.57
N PRO A 114 -14.66 -4.77 1.58
CA PRO A 114 -15.61 -5.87 1.64
C PRO A 114 -17.03 -5.32 1.63
N ASP A 115 -17.88 -5.79 0.73
CA ASP A 115 -19.27 -5.32 0.55
C ASP A 115 -20.17 -5.46 1.80
N LYS A 116 -19.66 -6.08 2.87
CA LYS A 116 -20.43 -6.41 4.08
C LYS A 116 -19.74 -6.06 5.40
N GLU A 117 -18.57 -5.43 5.39
CA GLU A 117 -17.89 -5.04 6.61
C GLU A 117 -17.93 -3.53 6.80
N GLU A 118 -18.29 -3.11 8.02
CA GLU A 118 -18.23 -1.72 8.42
C GLU A 118 -16.78 -1.26 8.51
N ASN A 119 -16.45 -0.16 7.82
CA ASN A 119 -15.10 0.40 7.81
C ASN A 119 -15.11 1.78 8.45
N PHE A 120 -14.44 1.90 9.58
CA PHE A 120 -14.39 3.12 10.36
C PHE A 120 -13.05 3.85 10.23
N LEU A 121 -13.13 5.15 9.97
CA LEU A 121 -12.02 6.09 10.14
C LEU A 121 -12.19 6.81 11.46
N ALA A 122 -11.22 6.68 12.35
CA ALA A 122 -11.23 7.38 13.63
C ALA A 122 -10.15 8.47 13.69
N ALA A 123 -10.52 9.63 14.19
CA ALA A 123 -9.59 10.73 14.48
C ALA A 123 -9.67 11.12 15.95
N ILE A 124 -8.52 11.27 16.60
CA ILE A 124 -8.41 11.72 17.97
C ILE A 124 -7.73 13.08 17.97
N PHE A 125 -8.36 14.05 18.62
CA PHE A 125 -7.81 15.38 18.81
C PHE A 125 -7.59 15.65 20.32
N ARG A 126 -6.47 16.24 20.67
CA ARG A 126 -6.19 16.72 22.02
C ARG A 126 -6.28 18.24 22.06
N GLY A 127 -7.24 18.75 22.82
CA GLY A 127 -7.38 20.18 23.14
C GLY A 127 -7.01 20.49 24.59
N ASP A 128 -7.12 21.76 24.97
CA ASP A 128 -6.78 22.23 26.34
C ASP A 128 -7.75 21.68 27.40
N GLY A 129 -8.96 21.27 27.02
CA GLY A 129 -10.01 20.74 27.90
C GLY A 129 -10.14 19.21 27.92
N GLY A 130 -9.36 18.47 27.09
CA GLY A 130 -9.50 17.01 27.00
C GLY A 130 -9.22 16.47 25.62
N TYR A 131 -9.80 15.33 25.32
CA TYR A 131 -9.67 14.65 24.04
C TYR A 131 -11.02 14.62 23.31
N GLY A 132 -11.01 14.94 22.02
CA GLY A 132 -12.13 14.72 21.12
C GLY A 132 -11.91 13.47 20.29
N LEU A 133 -12.94 12.67 20.08
CA LEU A 133 -12.96 11.51 19.18
C LEU A 133 -13.99 11.75 18.09
N ALA A 134 -13.58 11.58 16.85
CA ALA A 134 -14.49 11.54 15.71
C ALA A 134 -14.33 10.18 15.01
N VAL A 135 -15.43 9.53 14.69
CA VAL A 135 -15.45 8.25 13.97
C VAL A 135 -16.40 8.38 12.80
N MET A 136 -15.93 8.07 11.62
CA MET A 136 -16.72 8.07 10.40
C MET A 136 -16.79 6.66 9.82
N GLU A 137 -18.00 6.18 9.54
CA GLU A 137 -18.20 4.97 8.76
C GLU A 137 -18.06 5.32 7.28
N LEU A 138 -17.11 4.66 6.58
CA LEU A 138 -16.66 5.08 5.25
C LEU A 138 -17.65 4.74 4.13
N SER A 139 -18.49 3.72 4.30
CA SER A 139 -19.45 3.31 3.28
C SER A 139 -20.71 4.20 3.26
N THR A 140 -21.14 4.64 4.45
CA THR A 140 -22.35 5.47 4.62
C THR A 140 -22.05 6.94 4.84
N CYS A 141 -20.78 7.31 5.07
CA CYS A 141 -20.32 8.64 5.47
C CYS A 141 -20.97 9.14 6.78
N LEU A 142 -21.47 8.25 7.63
CA LEU A 142 -21.99 8.62 8.95
C LEU A 142 -20.85 9.02 9.88
N LEU A 143 -20.94 10.21 10.44
CA LEU A 143 -19.96 10.79 11.37
C LEU A 143 -20.50 10.78 12.79
N TYR A 144 -19.76 10.16 13.68
CA TYR A 144 -20.01 10.18 15.13
C TYR A 144 -18.92 11.02 15.81
N THR A 145 -19.32 11.90 16.71
CA THR A 145 -18.38 12.70 17.51
C THR A 145 -18.70 12.56 18.99
N SER A 146 -17.67 12.48 19.82
CA SER A 146 -17.78 12.50 21.27
C SER A 146 -16.74 13.43 21.87
N ASP A 147 -17.16 14.24 22.86
CA ASP A 147 -16.27 15.10 23.61
C ASP A 147 -16.12 14.51 25.01
N ALA A 148 -14.90 14.20 25.43
CA ALA A 148 -14.63 13.58 26.73
C ALA A 148 -14.87 14.54 27.93
N ALA A 149 -15.29 15.79 27.66
CA ALA A 149 -15.59 16.76 28.68
C ALA A 149 -17.00 16.60 29.32
N ASP A 150 -17.91 15.83 28.72
CA ASP A 150 -19.31 15.77 29.13
C ASP A 150 -19.62 14.75 30.26
N GLU A 151 -18.64 13.95 30.70
CA GLU A 151 -18.86 12.95 31.77
C GLU A 151 -18.56 13.45 33.21
N ARG A 152 -18.43 14.76 33.43
CA ARG A 152 -18.17 15.33 34.75
C ARG A 152 -19.31 16.21 35.33
N SER A 153 -20.54 15.84 35.07
CA SER A 153 -21.68 16.46 35.79
C SER A 153 -22.77 15.45 36.05
N SER A 154 -22.56 14.65 37.08
CA SER A 154 -23.62 14.04 37.90
C SER A 154 -23.06 13.67 39.25
#